data_2f28909f267d0c9531e411dad825e232
#
_entry.id   2f28909f267d0c9531e411dad825e232
#
_cell.length_a   1.000
_cell.length_b   1.000
_cell.length_c   1.000
_cell.angle_alpha   90.00
_cell.angle_beta   90.00
_cell.angle_gamma   90.00
#
_symmetry.space_group_name_H-M   'P 1'
#
loop_
_entity.id
_entity.type
_entity.pdbx_description
1 polymer ?
#
loop_
_entity_poly.entity_id
_entity_poly.type
_entity_poly.pdbx_seq_one_letter_code
_entity_poly.pdbx_strand_id
1 'polypeptide(L)'
;VSMLHPRRAFGSALLYLNESNSVARAALAKVRAHLKAKGVRTWSVVGRTGQDALRRAELAIALGGDGTMLRVAREVAPHGIPLLGVNVGHMGVLAGTEAAGIGRRLDAVLAGRFKAEERWMLSTEVHRAGRRIFGPELALNECVIRCGEQARAITLFTRSGERFVADYFGDGLIIATPTGSTAYSLAASGPIVD
;
A
#
# COMPACT_ATOMS: atom_id res chain seq x y z
N VAL A 1 13.14 -8.36 9.54
CA VAL A 1 11.93 -7.95 10.26
C VAL A 1 12.33 -7.02 11.38
N SER A 2 12.20 -5.71 11.17
CA SER A 2 12.44 -4.72 12.21
C SER A 2 11.28 -4.79 13.21
N MET A 3 11.58 -5.04 14.47
CA MET A 3 10.61 -4.91 15.56
C MET A 3 10.56 -3.45 15.97
N LEU A 4 9.63 -2.69 15.38
CA LEU A 4 9.26 -1.41 15.96
C LEU A 4 8.62 -1.69 17.33
N HIS A 5 9.35 -1.41 18.39
CA HIS A 5 8.81 -1.36 19.74
C HIS A 5 8.42 0.10 20.01
N PRO A 6 7.20 0.53 19.71
CA PRO A 6 6.79 1.87 20.08
C PRO A 6 6.71 1.90 21.61
N ARG A 7 7.60 2.63 22.20
CA ARG A 7 7.51 2.99 23.64
C ARG A 7 6.30 3.90 23.93
N ARG A 8 5.47 4.22 22.92
CA ARG A 8 4.39 5.18 22.97
C ARG A 8 3.18 4.67 22.16
N ALA A 9 2.01 4.69 22.79
CA ALA A 9 0.74 4.48 22.08
C ALA A 9 0.55 5.55 20.99
N PHE A 10 -0.05 5.18 19.85
CA PHE A 10 -0.40 6.12 18.78
C PHE A 10 -1.45 7.12 19.29
N GLY A 11 -1.15 8.42 19.25
CA GLY A 11 -2.07 9.49 19.65
C GLY A 11 -2.97 10.00 18.52
N SER A 12 -2.72 9.57 17.28
CA SER A 12 -3.44 10.05 16.10
C SER A 12 -3.47 9.03 14.96
N ALA A 13 -4.59 8.98 14.21
CA ALA A 13 -4.76 8.05 13.10
C ALA A 13 -5.54 8.63 11.92
N LEU A 14 -5.11 8.31 10.71
CA LEU A 14 -5.85 8.47 9.46
C LEU A 14 -6.72 7.25 9.20
N LEU A 15 -7.97 7.47 8.86
CA LEU A 15 -8.93 6.42 8.57
C LEU A 15 -9.33 6.50 7.10
N TYR A 16 -8.89 5.53 6.32
CA TYR A 16 -9.19 5.40 4.90
C TYR A 16 -10.28 4.37 4.68
N LEU A 17 -11.21 4.68 3.80
CA LEU A 17 -12.24 3.72 3.40
C LEU A 17 -12.46 3.73 1.89
N ASN A 18 -13.05 2.64 1.41
CA ASN A 18 -13.67 2.60 0.11
C ASN A 18 -15.15 3.00 0.27
N GLU A 19 -15.53 4.18 -0.20
CA GLU A 19 -16.87 4.75 0.00
C GLU A 19 -18.00 3.94 -0.62
N SER A 20 -17.73 3.22 -1.71
CA SER A 20 -18.71 2.39 -2.38
C SER A 20 -19.13 1.16 -1.55
N ASN A 21 -18.40 0.85 -0.45
CA ASN A 21 -18.64 -0.33 0.37
C ASN A 21 -19.37 0.03 1.67
N SER A 22 -20.65 -0.40 1.80
CA SER A 22 -21.47 -0.16 3.00
C SER A 22 -20.90 -0.82 4.26
N VAL A 23 -20.27 -1.98 4.11
CA VAL A 23 -19.59 -2.70 5.21
C VAL A 23 -18.40 -1.89 5.73
N ALA A 24 -17.64 -1.27 4.82
CA ALA A 24 -16.54 -0.39 5.19
C ALA A 24 -17.02 0.83 5.99
N ARG A 25 -18.16 1.42 5.63
CA ARG A 25 -18.74 2.53 6.40
C ARG A 25 -19.14 2.13 7.82
N ALA A 26 -19.77 0.97 7.99
CA ALA A 26 -20.13 0.45 9.31
C ALA A 26 -18.88 0.13 10.16
N ALA A 27 -17.85 -0.46 9.55
CA ALA A 27 -16.57 -0.73 10.21
C ALA A 27 -15.85 0.58 10.61
N LEU A 28 -15.88 1.60 9.76
CA LEU A 28 -15.31 2.92 10.05
C LEU A 28 -15.94 3.54 11.30
N ALA A 29 -17.26 3.49 11.43
CA ALA A 29 -17.96 4.03 12.60
C ALA A 29 -17.49 3.34 13.90
N LYS A 30 -17.37 2.00 13.88
CA LYS A 30 -16.86 1.21 15.01
C LYS A 30 -15.41 1.56 15.35
N VAL A 31 -14.52 1.60 14.34
CA VAL A 31 -13.10 1.96 14.52
C VAL A 31 -12.97 3.36 15.10
N ARG A 32 -13.69 4.34 14.55
CA ARG A 32 -13.65 5.72 15.02
C ARG A 32 -14.13 5.84 16.47
N ALA A 33 -15.25 5.21 16.82
CA ALA A 33 -15.78 5.22 18.18
C ALA A 33 -14.78 4.59 19.18
N HIS A 34 -14.18 3.46 18.80
CA HIS A 34 -13.18 2.78 19.62
C HIS A 34 -11.95 3.65 19.86
N LEU A 35 -11.37 4.24 18.80
CA LEU A 35 -10.22 5.12 18.89
C LEU A 35 -10.51 6.39 19.71
N LYS A 36 -11.69 6.98 19.52
CA LYS A 36 -12.15 8.15 20.31
C LYS A 36 -12.23 7.81 21.80
N ALA A 37 -12.77 6.65 22.16
CA ALA A 37 -12.85 6.18 23.56
C ALA A 37 -11.45 5.98 24.20
N LYS A 38 -10.42 5.75 23.38
CA LYS A 38 -9.00 5.63 23.80
C LYS A 38 -8.23 6.95 23.72
N GLY A 39 -8.90 8.09 23.43
CA GLY A 39 -8.25 9.39 23.32
C GLY A 39 -7.42 9.61 22.06
N VAL A 40 -7.55 8.75 21.04
CA VAL A 40 -6.84 8.87 19.77
C VAL A 40 -7.56 9.86 18.85
N ARG A 41 -6.87 10.86 18.35
CA ARG A 41 -7.41 11.79 17.34
C ARG A 41 -7.52 11.09 16.00
N THR A 42 -8.62 11.30 15.28
CA THR A 42 -8.85 10.64 14.00
C THR A 42 -9.28 11.61 12.91
N TRP A 43 -8.77 11.39 11.70
CA TRP A 43 -9.24 12.05 10.48
C TRP A 43 -9.71 10.99 9.50
N SER A 44 -10.93 11.14 8.98
CA SER A 44 -11.40 10.30 7.89
C SER A 44 -10.98 10.90 6.57
N VAL A 45 -10.47 10.04 5.72
CA VAL A 45 -9.95 10.41 4.41
C VAL A 45 -10.82 9.84 3.32
N VAL A 46 -11.30 10.75 2.49
CA VAL A 46 -11.99 10.48 1.24
C VAL A 46 -11.13 11.07 0.12
N GLY A 47 -10.79 10.27 -0.87
CA GLY A 47 -9.89 10.71 -1.93
C GLY A 47 -8.43 10.82 -1.47
N ARG A 48 -7.78 11.95 -1.72
CA ARG A 48 -6.38 12.22 -1.32
C ARG A 48 -6.31 12.90 0.04
N THR A 49 -5.31 12.55 0.82
CA THR A 49 -5.09 13.14 2.15
C THR A 49 -4.38 14.48 2.04
N GLY A 50 -4.85 15.45 2.82
CA GLY A 50 -4.15 16.73 2.94
C GLY A 50 -2.78 16.57 3.63
N GLN A 51 -1.79 17.33 3.19
CA GLN A 51 -0.42 17.25 3.69
C GLN A 51 -0.31 17.49 5.21
N ASP A 52 -1.17 18.34 5.77
CA ASP A 52 -1.19 18.58 7.22
C ASP A 52 -1.65 17.39 8.03
N ALA A 53 -2.60 16.62 7.51
CA ALA A 53 -3.06 15.40 8.16
C ALA A 53 -1.98 14.29 8.09
N LEU A 54 -1.28 14.17 6.97
CA LEU A 54 -0.14 13.25 6.81
C LEU A 54 0.99 13.58 7.79
N ARG A 55 1.33 14.85 7.96
CA ARG A 55 2.38 15.26 8.92
C ARG A 55 2.04 15.01 10.39
N ARG A 56 0.75 14.92 10.74
CA ARG A 56 0.29 14.79 12.13
C ARG A 56 -0.12 13.38 12.50
N ALA A 57 -0.27 12.50 11.52
CA ALA A 57 -0.71 11.14 11.76
C ALA A 57 0.44 10.23 12.16
N GLU A 58 0.20 9.40 13.17
CA GLU A 58 1.14 8.41 13.66
C GLU A 58 0.78 6.99 13.19
N LEU A 59 -0.46 6.79 12.71
CA LEU A 59 -0.98 5.52 12.20
C LEU A 59 -1.95 5.78 11.04
N ALA A 60 -1.92 4.93 10.05
CA ALA A 60 -2.95 4.84 9.00
C ALA A 60 -3.73 3.54 9.15
N ILE A 61 -5.06 3.62 9.06
CA ILE A 61 -5.94 2.44 9.09
C ILE A 61 -6.74 2.44 7.80
N ALA A 62 -6.56 1.42 6.98
CA ALA A 62 -7.26 1.27 5.72
C ALA A 62 -8.34 0.19 5.83
N LEU A 63 -9.59 0.58 5.61
CA LEU A 63 -10.76 -0.29 5.65
C LEU A 63 -11.20 -0.63 4.21
N GLY A 64 -10.84 -1.82 3.75
CA GLY A 64 -11.11 -2.24 2.37
C GLY A 64 -10.41 -3.53 2.01
N GLY A 65 -10.37 -3.84 0.73
CA GLY A 65 -9.58 -4.91 0.14
C GLY A 65 -8.18 -4.44 -0.27
N ASP A 66 -7.44 -5.31 -0.97
CA ASP A 66 -6.04 -5.06 -1.37
C ASP A 66 -5.88 -3.77 -2.18
N GLY A 67 -6.79 -3.43 -3.09
CA GLY A 67 -6.72 -2.17 -3.83
C GLY A 67 -6.74 -0.92 -2.94
N THR A 68 -7.47 -0.96 -1.82
CA THR A 68 -7.45 0.12 -0.82
C THR A 68 -6.10 0.15 -0.12
N MET A 69 -5.55 -1.00 0.25
CA MET A 69 -4.22 -1.11 0.87
C MET A 69 -3.13 -0.55 -0.03
N LEU A 70 -3.12 -0.93 -1.32
CA LEU A 70 -2.16 -0.45 -2.31
C LEU A 70 -2.21 1.08 -2.46
N ARG A 71 -3.41 1.64 -2.56
CA ARG A 71 -3.60 3.09 -2.67
C ARG A 71 -3.08 3.82 -1.43
N VAL A 72 -3.47 3.35 -0.24
CA VAL A 72 -3.07 3.99 1.02
C VAL A 72 -1.58 3.86 1.25
N ALA A 73 -0.99 2.69 1.00
CA ALA A 73 0.45 2.48 1.13
C ALA A 73 1.27 3.50 0.32
N ARG A 74 0.89 3.77 -0.94
CA ARG A 74 1.56 4.79 -1.77
C ARG A 74 1.49 6.19 -1.16
N GLU A 75 0.41 6.50 -0.46
CA GLU A 75 0.19 7.82 0.11
C GLU A 75 0.95 8.01 1.44
N VAL A 76 0.99 6.98 2.28
CA VAL A 76 1.55 7.09 3.64
C VAL A 76 3.03 6.71 3.73
N ALA A 77 3.53 5.89 2.81
CA ALA A 77 4.91 5.43 2.83
C ALA A 77 5.96 6.56 2.78
N PRO A 78 5.81 7.63 1.97
CA PRO A 78 6.75 8.75 1.96
C PRO A 78 6.86 9.48 3.29
N HIS A 79 5.88 9.30 4.18
CA HIS A 79 5.81 9.93 5.50
C HIS A 79 6.23 8.99 6.63
N GLY A 80 6.60 7.74 6.32
CA GLY A 80 6.97 6.74 7.31
C GLY A 80 5.82 6.33 8.25
N ILE A 81 4.55 6.55 7.84
CA ILE A 81 3.38 6.24 8.65
C ILE A 81 3.06 4.76 8.52
N PRO A 82 3.06 3.98 9.62
CA PRO A 82 2.69 2.58 9.60
C PRO A 82 1.22 2.40 9.18
N LEU A 83 0.94 1.35 8.40
CA LEU A 83 -0.38 1.05 7.86
C LEU A 83 -0.95 -0.22 8.49
N LEU A 84 -2.14 -0.11 9.08
CA LEU A 84 -2.96 -1.24 9.51
C LEU A 84 -4.07 -1.51 8.49
N GLY A 85 -4.02 -2.68 7.85
CA GLY A 85 -5.07 -3.14 6.95
C GLY A 85 -6.21 -3.83 7.69
N VAL A 86 -7.45 -3.42 7.40
CA VAL A 86 -8.68 -4.04 7.90
C VAL A 86 -9.51 -4.50 6.73
N ASN A 87 -9.63 -5.82 6.58
CA ASN A 87 -10.45 -6.40 5.53
C ASN A 87 -11.95 -6.27 5.88
N VAL A 88 -12.69 -5.67 4.97
CA VAL A 88 -14.14 -5.45 5.10
C VAL A 88 -14.93 -6.05 3.93
N GLY A 89 -14.38 -7.06 3.29
CA GLY A 89 -14.99 -7.72 2.12
C GLY A 89 -14.37 -9.08 1.87
N HIS A 90 -14.08 -9.39 0.59
CA HIS A 90 -13.42 -10.63 0.23
C HIS A 90 -11.99 -10.68 0.80
N MET A 91 -11.57 -11.87 1.23
CA MET A 91 -10.26 -12.10 1.79
C MET A 91 -9.17 -11.68 0.78
N GLY A 92 -8.33 -10.74 1.18
CA GLY A 92 -7.15 -10.30 0.43
C GLY A 92 -5.86 -10.80 1.10
N VAL A 93 -4.75 -10.61 0.41
CA VAL A 93 -3.42 -11.03 0.89
C VAL A 93 -2.80 -9.97 1.82
N LEU A 94 -3.11 -8.69 1.60
CA LEU A 94 -2.46 -7.57 2.28
C LEU A 94 -3.13 -7.17 3.60
N ALA A 95 -4.44 -7.41 3.76
CA ALA A 95 -5.17 -7.05 4.97
C ALA A 95 -5.11 -8.16 6.00
N GLY A 96 -4.25 -8.04 6.98
CA GLY A 96 -4.04 -9.03 8.05
C GLY A 96 -5.08 -9.05 9.16
N THR A 97 -6.18 -8.28 9.06
CA THR A 97 -7.19 -8.17 10.13
C THR A 97 -8.59 -8.13 9.53
N GLU A 98 -9.48 -8.99 10.02
CA GLU A 98 -10.90 -8.92 9.70
C GLU A 98 -11.63 -7.86 10.53
N ALA A 99 -12.71 -7.31 9.99
CA ALA A 99 -13.55 -6.35 10.71
C ALA A 99 -14.18 -6.93 11.99
N ALA A 100 -14.40 -8.28 12.02
CA ALA A 100 -14.90 -9.01 13.16
C ALA A 100 -13.83 -9.14 14.23
N GLY A 101 -13.58 -8.33 15.11
CA GLY A 101 -12.52 -8.40 16.15
C GLY A 101 -11.55 -7.23 16.11
N ILE A 102 -11.85 -6.25 15.26
CA ILE A 102 -11.03 -5.06 15.09
C ILE A 102 -10.75 -4.33 16.43
N GLY A 103 -11.70 -4.27 17.35
CA GLY A 103 -11.50 -3.63 18.66
C GLY A 103 -10.34 -4.23 19.45
N ARG A 104 -10.28 -5.57 19.57
CA ARG A 104 -9.16 -6.27 20.24
C ARG A 104 -7.83 -6.01 19.55
N ARG A 105 -7.83 -5.96 18.22
CA ARG A 105 -6.62 -5.67 17.43
C ARG A 105 -6.15 -4.23 17.67
N LEU A 106 -7.07 -3.28 17.68
CA LEU A 106 -6.76 -1.87 17.98
C LEU A 106 -6.22 -1.72 19.40
N ASP A 107 -6.80 -2.40 20.39
CA ASP A 107 -6.29 -2.40 21.77
C ASP A 107 -4.85 -2.94 21.83
N ALA A 108 -4.54 -3.99 21.09
CA ALA A 108 -3.19 -4.53 21.02
C ALA A 108 -2.22 -3.54 20.37
N VAL A 109 -2.61 -2.94 19.24
CA VAL A 109 -1.81 -1.95 18.51
C VAL A 109 -1.55 -0.71 19.36
N LEU A 110 -2.58 -0.17 20.00
CA LEU A 110 -2.44 1.00 20.88
C LEU A 110 -1.60 0.72 22.13
N ALA A 111 -1.58 -0.53 22.58
CA ALA A 111 -0.72 -0.98 23.68
C ALA A 111 0.70 -1.36 23.24
N GLY A 112 1.07 -1.14 21.98
CA GLY A 112 2.39 -1.51 21.45
C GLY A 112 2.59 -3.01 21.24
N ARG A 113 1.56 -3.83 21.37
CA ARG A 113 1.62 -5.28 21.20
C ARG A 113 1.32 -5.67 19.75
N PHE A 114 2.25 -5.41 18.85
CA PHE A 114 2.19 -5.79 17.45
C PHE A 114 3.60 -6.02 16.88
N LYS A 115 3.66 -6.71 15.75
CA LYS A 115 4.85 -6.83 14.92
C LYS A 115 4.62 -6.02 13.65
N ALA A 116 5.49 -5.08 13.37
CA ALA A 116 5.51 -4.37 12.09
C ALA A 116 6.34 -5.16 11.09
N GLU A 117 5.90 -5.17 9.85
CA GLU A 117 6.62 -5.74 8.72
C GLU A 117 6.99 -4.61 7.76
N GLU A 118 8.27 -4.52 7.45
CA GLU A 118 8.77 -3.59 6.43
C GLU A 118 8.62 -4.22 5.05
N ARG A 119 8.12 -3.45 4.09
CA ARG A 119 7.91 -3.89 2.71
C ARG A 119 8.59 -2.95 1.74
N TRP A 120 9.26 -3.53 0.77
CA TRP A 120 9.86 -2.79 -0.33
C TRP A 120 8.78 -2.17 -1.23
N MET A 121 9.07 -0.99 -1.75
CA MET A 121 8.27 -0.36 -2.78
C MET A 121 9.15 0.03 -3.97
N LEU A 122 8.59 -0.07 -5.17
CA LEU A 122 9.21 0.48 -6.38
C LEU A 122 8.91 1.97 -6.45
N SER A 123 9.90 2.76 -6.86
CA SER A 123 9.72 4.15 -7.30
C SER A 123 9.93 4.20 -8.80
N THR A 124 8.91 4.62 -9.55
CA THR A 124 8.90 4.58 -11.01
C THR A 124 8.85 5.97 -11.59
N GLU A 125 9.73 6.24 -12.53
CA GLU A 125 9.74 7.46 -13.34
C GLU A 125 9.80 7.10 -14.83
N VAL A 126 9.22 7.96 -15.68
CA VAL A 126 9.38 7.87 -17.13
C VAL A 126 10.09 9.12 -17.65
N HIS A 127 11.14 8.91 -18.42
CA HIS A 127 11.93 9.95 -19.06
C HIS A 127 11.81 9.84 -20.59
N ARG A 128 11.72 10.99 -21.27
CA ARG A 128 11.76 11.09 -22.73
C ARG A 128 12.64 12.26 -23.12
N ALA A 129 13.58 12.02 -24.02
CA ALA A 129 14.56 13.03 -24.47
C ALA A 129 15.24 13.78 -23.30
N GLY A 130 15.67 13.02 -22.27
CA GLY A 130 16.34 13.56 -21.08
C GLY A 130 15.44 14.29 -20.08
N ARG A 131 14.12 14.36 -20.31
CA ARG A 131 13.17 15.02 -19.41
C ARG A 131 12.26 14.00 -18.76
N ARG A 132 12.02 14.15 -17.44
CA ARG A 132 11.00 13.37 -16.76
C ARG A 132 9.61 13.81 -17.20
N ILE A 133 8.81 12.88 -17.71
CA ILE A 133 7.44 13.09 -18.17
C ILE A 133 6.39 12.43 -17.27
N PHE A 134 6.81 11.55 -16.36
CA PHE A 134 5.94 10.89 -15.39
C PHE A 134 6.71 10.52 -14.13
N GLY A 135 6.04 10.49 -12.98
CA GLY A 135 6.57 10.08 -11.68
C GLY A 135 7.33 11.20 -10.93
N PRO A 136 7.99 10.86 -9.81
CA PRO A 136 8.06 9.51 -9.23
C PRO A 136 6.69 9.01 -8.72
N GLU A 137 6.37 7.76 -9.03
CA GLU A 137 5.19 7.06 -8.50
C GLU A 137 5.62 5.81 -7.75
N LEU A 138 5.01 5.56 -6.58
CA LEU A 138 5.31 4.39 -5.76
C LEU A 138 4.38 3.24 -6.11
N ALA A 139 4.92 2.02 -6.11
CA ALA A 139 4.16 0.79 -6.23
C ALA A 139 4.58 -0.21 -5.14
N LEU A 140 3.60 -0.72 -4.39
CA LEU A 140 3.84 -1.78 -3.41
C LEU A 140 3.97 -3.15 -4.07
N ASN A 141 3.23 -3.39 -5.15
CA ASN A 141 3.26 -4.65 -5.89
C ASN A 141 4.22 -4.61 -7.07
N GLU A 142 3.82 -3.97 -8.17
CA GLU A 142 4.59 -3.99 -9.41
C GLU A 142 4.43 -2.71 -10.23
N CYS A 143 5.38 -2.50 -11.13
CA CYS A 143 5.30 -1.59 -12.27
C CYS A 143 5.15 -2.42 -13.54
N VAL A 144 4.16 -2.10 -14.37
CA VAL A 144 3.89 -2.78 -15.63
C VAL A 144 4.18 -1.82 -16.79
N ILE A 145 5.08 -2.23 -17.67
CA ILE A 145 5.34 -1.58 -18.95
C ILE A 145 4.70 -2.47 -20.01
N ARG A 146 3.79 -1.91 -20.81
CA ARG A 146 3.14 -2.69 -21.86
C ARG A 146 3.01 -1.89 -23.15
N CYS A 147 2.83 -2.59 -24.26
CA CYS A 147 2.52 -1.96 -25.54
C CYS A 147 1.22 -1.15 -25.45
N GLY A 148 1.15 -0.06 -26.22
CA GLY A 148 -0.09 0.70 -26.41
C GLY A 148 -1.11 -0.08 -27.26
N GLU A 149 -2.33 0.44 -27.36
CA GLU A 149 -3.45 -0.23 -28.03
C GLU A 149 -3.18 -0.59 -29.51
N GLN A 150 -2.30 0.14 -30.17
CA GLN A 150 -1.97 -0.04 -31.60
C GLN A 150 -0.73 -0.92 -31.83
N ALA A 151 0.05 -1.25 -30.80
CA ALA A 151 1.26 -2.04 -30.94
C ALA A 151 0.98 -3.51 -30.58
N ARG A 152 1.54 -4.43 -31.39
CA ARG A 152 1.43 -5.88 -31.12
C ARG A 152 2.52 -6.40 -30.22
N ALA A 153 3.69 -5.79 -30.25
CA ALA A 153 4.82 -6.10 -29.39
C ALA A 153 5.77 -4.92 -29.31
N ILE A 154 6.58 -4.88 -28.25
CA ILE A 154 7.63 -3.87 -28.01
C ILE A 154 8.95 -4.54 -27.70
N THR A 155 10.06 -3.85 -28.00
CA THR A 155 11.39 -4.24 -27.54
C THR A 155 11.78 -3.36 -26.37
N LEU A 156 12.18 -4.00 -25.26
CA LEU A 156 12.61 -3.34 -24.05
C LEU A 156 14.06 -3.69 -23.74
N PHE A 157 14.93 -2.70 -23.81
CA PHE A 157 16.35 -2.81 -23.45
C PHE A 157 16.50 -2.59 -21.94
N THR A 158 16.86 -3.62 -21.19
CA THR A 158 16.85 -3.60 -19.73
C THR A 158 18.25 -3.55 -19.15
N ARG A 159 18.48 -2.62 -18.22
CA ARG A 159 19.73 -2.44 -17.49
C ARG A 159 19.48 -2.32 -16.00
N SER A 160 20.46 -2.73 -15.20
CA SER A 160 20.53 -2.47 -13.75
C SER A 160 21.77 -1.62 -13.49
N GLY A 161 21.57 -0.31 -13.31
CA GLY A 161 22.63 0.67 -13.44
C GLY A 161 23.23 0.63 -14.84
N GLU A 162 24.56 0.46 -14.95
CA GLU A 162 25.24 0.32 -16.26
C GLU A 162 25.26 -1.12 -16.78
N ARG A 163 24.90 -2.11 -15.94
CA ARG A 163 24.96 -3.51 -16.32
C ARG A 163 23.78 -3.88 -17.23
N PHE A 164 24.08 -4.43 -18.39
CA PHE A 164 23.07 -5.05 -19.26
C PHE A 164 22.41 -6.24 -18.54
N VAL A 165 21.10 -6.33 -18.59
CA VAL A 165 20.31 -7.44 -18.05
C VAL A 165 19.82 -8.32 -19.20
N ALA A 166 18.96 -7.78 -20.06
CA ALA A 166 18.42 -8.47 -21.22
C ALA A 166 17.70 -7.51 -22.15
N ASP A 167 17.48 -7.95 -23.39
CA ASP A 167 16.55 -7.35 -24.34
C ASP A 167 15.32 -8.25 -24.39
N TYR A 168 14.15 -7.69 -24.03
CA TYR A 168 12.89 -8.41 -24.05
C TYR A 168 12.06 -7.97 -25.27
N PHE A 169 11.58 -8.94 -26.01
CA PHE A 169 10.60 -8.71 -27.08
C PHE A 169 9.28 -9.37 -26.68
N GLY A 170 8.18 -8.63 -26.61
CA GLY A 170 6.88 -9.14 -26.19
C GLY A 170 5.86 -8.05 -25.95
N ASP A 171 4.76 -8.39 -25.29
CA ASP A 171 3.64 -7.48 -25.04
C ASP A 171 3.98 -6.47 -23.93
N GLY A 172 4.96 -6.77 -23.07
CA GLY A 172 5.38 -5.91 -21.99
C GLY A 172 6.37 -6.54 -21.03
N LEU A 173 6.61 -5.85 -19.92
CA LEU A 173 7.48 -6.27 -18.81
C LEU A 173 6.84 -5.92 -17.48
N ILE A 174 6.87 -6.85 -16.54
CA ILE A 174 6.44 -6.66 -15.16
C ILE A 174 7.69 -6.61 -14.28
N ILE A 175 7.83 -5.54 -13.51
CA ILE A 175 8.87 -5.40 -12.49
C ILE A 175 8.14 -5.42 -11.15
N ALA A 176 8.33 -6.48 -10.36
CA ALA A 176 7.61 -6.71 -9.12
C ALA A 176 8.53 -6.59 -7.89
N THR A 177 7.95 -6.13 -6.79
CA THR A 177 8.52 -6.28 -5.44
C THR A 177 8.32 -7.73 -4.96
N PRO A 178 8.95 -8.16 -3.85
CA PRO A 178 8.58 -9.42 -3.20
C PRO A 178 7.07 -9.51 -2.90
N THR A 179 6.48 -8.44 -2.37
CA THR A 179 5.02 -8.38 -2.13
C THR A 179 4.21 -8.60 -3.41
N GLY A 180 4.60 -7.96 -4.51
CA GLY A 180 3.94 -8.07 -5.82
C GLY A 180 4.21 -9.38 -6.55
N SER A 181 5.20 -10.16 -6.13
CA SER A 181 5.53 -11.44 -6.78
C SER A 181 4.35 -12.42 -6.76
N THR A 182 3.45 -12.31 -5.77
CA THR A 182 2.23 -13.12 -5.65
C THR A 182 0.99 -12.49 -6.27
N ALA A 183 1.12 -11.31 -6.93
CA ALA A 183 0.03 -10.59 -7.58
C ALA A 183 0.04 -10.82 -9.11
N TYR A 184 0.09 -9.76 -9.91
CA TYR A 184 0.05 -9.88 -11.37
C TYR A 184 1.29 -10.59 -11.95
N SER A 185 2.44 -10.44 -11.29
CA SER A 185 3.65 -11.18 -11.67
C SER A 185 3.41 -12.69 -11.65
N LEU A 186 2.76 -13.23 -10.61
CA LEU A 186 2.43 -14.65 -10.52
C LEU A 186 1.46 -15.08 -11.63
N ALA A 187 0.43 -14.27 -11.93
CA ALA A 187 -0.51 -14.53 -13.01
C ALA A 187 0.18 -14.55 -14.41
N ALA A 188 1.30 -13.86 -14.54
CA ALA A 188 2.15 -13.87 -15.72
C ALA A 188 3.28 -14.91 -15.64
N SER A 189 3.17 -15.91 -14.76
CA SER A 189 4.17 -16.99 -14.56
C SER A 189 5.52 -16.51 -14.01
N GLY A 190 5.54 -15.40 -13.31
CA GLY A 190 6.71 -14.93 -12.58
C GLY A 190 7.00 -15.75 -11.32
N PRO A 191 8.23 -15.74 -10.80
CA PRO A 191 8.60 -16.45 -9.57
C PRO A 191 8.00 -15.79 -8.33
N ILE A 192 7.73 -16.59 -7.29
CA ILE A 192 7.45 -16.08 -5.94
C ILE A 192 8.78 -15.73 -5.29
N VAL A 193 8.86 -14.55 -4.69
CA VAL A 193 10.04 -14.00 -4.05
C VAL A 193 9.69 -13.56 -2.64
N ASP A 194 10.53 -13.91 -1.64
CA ASP A 194 10.43 -13.49 -0.24
C ASP A 194 11.22 -12.20 0.04
#